data_2cb866f3ed1c7d60994304cdf32e85d0
#
_entry.id   2cb866f3ed1c7d60994304cdf32e85d0
#
_cell.length_a   1.000
_cell.length_b   1.000
_cell.length_c   1.000
_cell.angle_alpha   90.00
_cell.angle_beta   90.00
_cell.angle_gamma   90.00
#
_symmetry.space_group_name_H-M   'P 1'
#
loop_
_entity.id
_entity.type
_entity.pdbx_description
1 polymer ?
#
loop_
_entity_poly.entity_id
_entity_poly.type
_entity_poly.pdbx_seq_one_letter_code
_entity_poly.pdbx_strand_id
1 'polypeptide(L)'
;FNRGHLFMRSMPSGVGKALPNSTIIPTPNGDKRVDKIQVGDYLFSREGKPTKVLGVFPQGKKEVYELTFKDGRKAKCCNEHLWNVYNRDLDKGKRMSTVSVAQILERGISSGEGFRYSIPLNSPVEYPEKEFYIPPYIMGLALGDASFRSQPSNHVFSFSAPDTELVEAIAKTMNWSYTVSYTHL
;
A
#
# COMPACT_ATOMS: atom_id res chain seq x y z
N PHE A 1 -1.96 -6.56 7.77
CA PHE A 1 -0.74 -5.83 7.40
C PHE A 1 -1.16 -4.54 6.70
N ASN A 2 -1.22 -3.44 7.46
CA ASN A 2 -1.61 -2.13 6.93
C ASN A 2 -0.39 -1.45 6.31
N ARG A 3 -0.24 -1.49 5.00
CA ARG A 3 0.66 -0.59 4.28
C ARG A 3 -0.08 0.74 4.08
N GLY A 4 0.27 1.75 4.86
CA GLY A 4 -0.19 3.11 4.61
C GLY A 4 0.44 3.64 3.33
N HIS A 5 -0.36 3.94 2.34
CA HIS A 5 0.08 4.56 1.09
C HIS A 5 -0.19 6.05 1.14
N LEU A 6 0.74 6.84 0.59
CA LEU A 6 0.60 8.27 0.43
C LEU A 6 -0.27 8.53 -0.80
N PHE A 7 -1.38 9.27 -0.66
CA PHE A 7 -2.24 9.61 -1.79
C PHE A 7 -2.20 11.08 -2.09
N MET A 8 -2.05 11.42 -3.38
CA MET A 8 -2.25 12.77 -3.86
C MET A 8 -3.73 13.00 -4.14
N ARG A 9 -4.38 13.86 -3.35
CA ARG A 9 -5.71 14.35 -3.65
C ARG A 9 -5.60 15.38 -4.77
N SER A 10 -6.49 15.32 -5.75
CA SER A 10 -6.75 16.44 -6.68
C SER A 10 -7.07 17.70 -5.86
N MET A 11 -6.19 18.69 -5.89
CA MET A 11 -6.43 20.02 -5.33
C MET A 11 -6.31 21.07 -6.43
N PRO A 12 -6.98 22.23 -6.26
CA PRO A 12 -6.89 23.32 -7.24
C PRO A 12 -5.44 23.65 -7.57
N SER A 13 -5.21 24.03 -8.79
CA SER A 13 -3.93 24.38 -9.40
C SER A 13 -3.09 25.32 -8.55
N GLY A 14 -1.82 25.00 -8.35
CA GLY A 14 -0.78 25.93 -7.95
C GLY A 14 -0.14 25.77 -6.58
N VAL A 15 -0.50 24.79 -5.75
CA VAL A 15 0.06 24.66 -4.41
C VAL A 15 1.02 23.46 -4.30
N GLY A 16 2.25 23.75 -3.93
CA GLY A 16 3.42 22.90 -3.82
C GLY A 16 3.19 21.46 -3.31
N LYS A 17 3.20 20.52 -4.23
CA LYS A 17 3.09 19.07 -3.95
C LYS A 17 4.30 18.32 -4.52
N ALA A 18 5.50 18.93 -4.42
CA ALA A 18 6.68 18.31 -4.98
C ALA A 18 7.11 17.09 -4.16
N LEU A 19 7.24 15.97 -4.86
CA LEU A 19 7.87 14.74 -4.42
C LEU A 19 9.17 14.55 -5.19
N PRO A 20 10.17 13.87 -4.63
CA PRO A 20 11.36 13.48 -5.38
C PRO A 20 11.00 12.67 -6.63
N ASN A 21 11.70 12.90 -7.72
CA ASN A 21 11.47 12.20 -8.99
C ASN A 21 11.53 10.67 -8.88
N SER A 22 12.32 10.17 -7.93
CA SER A 22 12.47 8.74 -7.64
C SER A 22 11.33 8.13 -6.82
N THR A 23 10.38 8.94 -6.33
CA THR A 23 9.25 8.44 -5.54
C THR A 23 8.41 7.49 -6.37
N ILE A 24 8.14 6.31 -5.82
CA ILE A 24 7.28 5.30 -6.43
C ILE A 24 5.85 5.53 -5.97
N ILE A 25 4.93 5.57 -6.91
CA ILE A 25 3.49 5.72 -6.70
C ILE A 25 2.78 4.46 -7.20
N PRO A 26 1.99 3.78 -6.36
CA PRO A 26 1.16 2.68 -6.81
C PRO A 26 0.06 3.19 -7.75
N THR A 27 -0.12 2.49 -8.86
CA THR A 27 -1.15 2.79 -9.85
C THR A 27 -1.97 1.53 -10.16
N PRO A 28 -3.15 1.64 -10.77
CA PRO A 28 -3.92 0.46 -11.18
C PRO A 28 -3.15 -0.50 -12.10
N ASN A 29 -2.18 0.02 -12.85
CA ASN A 29 -1.35 -0.74 -13.79
C ASN A 29 0.02 -1.15 -13.21
N GLY A 30 0.19 -1.07 -11.89
CA GLY A 30 1.45 -1.35 -11.21
C GLY A 30 2.17 -0.08 -10.74
N ASP A 31 3.29 -0.26 -10.09
CA ASP A 31 4.08 0.83 -9.51
C ASP A 31 4.74 1.69 -10.60
N LYS A 32 4.65 3.02 -10.46
CA LYS A 32 5.21 3.98 -11.42
C LYS A 32 5.99 5.09 -10.68
N ARG A 33 7.13 5.50 -11.21
CA ARG A 33 7.88 6.65 -10.66
C ARG A 33 7.14 7.95 -10.95
N VAL A 34 7.21 8.89 -10.00
CA VAL A 34 6.57 10.22 -10.12
C VAL A 34 6.99 10.95 -11.38
N ASP A 35 8.27 10.89 -11.76
CA ASP A 35 8.79 11.56 -12.98
C ASP A 35 8.33 10.91 -14.30
N LYS A 36 7.66 9.76 -14.22
CA LYS A 36 7.09 9.05 -15.40
C LYS A 36 5.58 9.16 -15.48
N ILE A 37 4.94 9.82 -14.51
CA ILE A 37 3.49 10.04 -14.53
C ILE A 37 3.16 11.08 -15.58
N GLN A 38 2.13 10.82 -16.37
CA GLN A 38 1.68 11.67 -17.45
C GLN A 38 0.20 12.01 -17.29
N VAL A 39 -0.24 13.09 -17.96
CA VAL A 39 -1.67 13.42 -18.08
C VAL A 39 -2.38 12.26 -18.76
N GLY A 40 -3.48 11.82 -18.17
CA GLY A 40 -4.24 10.66 -18.63
C GLY A 40 -3.94 9.36 -17.88
N ASP A 41 -2.82 9.26 -17.16
CA ASP A 41 -2.58 8.14 -16.24
C ASP A 41 -3.64 8.07 -15.13
N TYR A 42 -3.75 6.91 -14.48
CA TYR A 42 -4.62 6.72 -13.34
C TYR A 42 -3.80 6.48 -12.07
N LEU A 43 -4.17 7.18 -11.00
CA LEU A 43 -3.64 7.01 -9.65
C LEU A 43 -4.78 6.65 -8.71
N PHE A 44 -4.48 6.09 -7.55
CA PHE A 44 -5.52 5.82 -6.56
C PHE A 44 -5.90 7.07 -5.77
N SER A 45 -7.19 7.31 -5.59
CA SER A 45 -7.72 8.31 -4.69
C SER A 45 -7.62 7.85 -3.23
N ARG A 46 -8.01 8.72 -2.29
CA ARG A 46 -8.13 8.37 -0.88
C ARG A 46 -9.17 7.25 -0.64
N GLU A 47 -10.20 7.23 -1.43
CA GLU A 47 -11.28 6.23 -1.41
C GLU A 47 -10.85 4.89 -2.04
N GLY A 48 -9.59 4.76 -2.49
CA GLY A 48 -9.05 3.55 -3.11
C GLY A 48 -9.38 3.39 -4.59
N LYS A 49 -10.12 4.33 -5.18
CA LYS A 49 -10.59 4.24 -6.58
C LYS A 49 -9.60 4.86 -7.55
N PRO A 50 -9.47 4.30 -8.77
CA PRO A 50 -8.69 4.91 -9.83
C PRO A 50 -9.18 6.31 -10.17
N THR A 51 -8.28 7.29 -10.21
CA THR A 51 -8.55 8.69 -10.52
C THR A 51 -7.59 9.17 -11.59
N LYS A 52 -8.12 9.80 -12.64
CA LYS A 52 -7.34 10.27 -13.79
C LYS A 52 -6.45 11.46 -13.42
N VAL A 53 -5.20 11.43 -13.87
CA VAL A 53 -4.27 12.56 -13.77
C VAL A 53 -4.67 13.62 -14.80
N LEU A 54 -5.03 14.81 -14.32
CA LEU A 54 -5.46 15.94 -15.16
C LEU A 54 -4.31 16.89 -15.50
N GLY A 55 -3.21 16.87 -14.74
CA GLY A 55 -2.07 17.73 -14.97
C GLY A 55 -0.84 17.26 -14.23
N VAL A 56 0.34 17.53 -14.81
CA VAL A 56 1.65 17.30 -14.22
C VAL A 56 2.41 18.62 -14.21
N PHE A 57 2.86 19.06 -13.05
CA PHE A 57 3.46 20.37 -12.83
C PHE A 57 4.86 20.22 -12.22
N PRO A 58 5.94 20.17 -13.03
CA PRO A 58 7.31 20.13 -12.53
C PRO A 58 7.62 21.37 -11.68
N GLN A 59 8.16 21.15 -10.47
CA GLN A 59 8.42 22.21 -9.49
C GLN A 59 9.89 22.65 -9.43
N GLY A 60 10.73 22.14 -10.32
CA GLY A 60 12.16 22.42 -10.32
C GLY A 60 12.90 21.80 -9.13
N LYS A 61 14.07 22.37 -8.80
CA LYS A 61 14.88 21.95 -7.64
C LYS A 61 14.32 22.57 -6.36
N LYS A 62 13.96 21.72 -5.38
CA LYS A 62 13.49 22.14 -4.06
C LYS A 62 14.23 21.37 -2.99
N GLU A 63 14.32 21.95 -1.79
CA GLU A 63 14.79 21.26 -0.60
C GLU A 63 13.85 20.11 -0.25
N VAL A 64 14.41 18.96 0.13
CA VAL A 64 13.67 17.73 0.44
C VAL A 64 13.75 17.44 1.91
N TYR A 65 12.60 17.27 2.54
CA TYR A 65 12.44 16.85 3.93
C TYR A 65 12.03 15.38 3.97
N GLU A 66 12.57 14.65 4.94
CA GLU A 66 12.17 13.27 5.22
C GLU A 66 11.29 13.25 6.48
N LEU A 67 10.06 12.78 6.34
CA LEU A 67 9.16 12.54 7.45
C LEU A 67 9.26 11.07 7.86
N THR A 68 9.58 10.82 9.13
CA THR A 68 9.59 9.47 9.71
C THR A 68 8.34 9.28 10.56
N PHE A 69 7.58 8.23 10.28
CA PHE A 69 6.38 7.87 11.03
C PHE A 69 6.71 6.96 12.22
N LYS A 70 5.78 6.87 13.18
CA LYS A 70 5.94 6.04 14.38
C LYS A 70 6.24 4.57 14.07
N ASP A 71 5.75 4.05 12.97
CA ASP A 71 5.95 2.68 12.51
C ASP A 71 7.27 2.48 11.71
N GLY A 72 8.11 3.51 11.66
CA GLY A 72 9.39 3.48 10.94
C GLY A 72 9.31 3.76 9.44
N ARG A 73 8.12 3.87 8.87
CA ARG A 73 7.97 4.28 7.46
C ARG A 73 8.45 5.70 7.25
N LYS A 74 8.90 5.99 6.04
CA LYS A 74 9.45 7.29 5.67
C LYS A 74 8.80 7.82 4.40
N ALA A 75 8.62 9.15 4.34
CA ALA A 75 8.17 9.85 3.15
C ALA A 75 9.04 11.07 2.90
N LYS A 76 9.38 11.33 1.63
CA LYS A 76 10.19 12.47 1.22
C LYS A 76 9.34 13.45 0.42
N CYS A 77 9.41 14.74 0.75
CA CYS A 77 8.65 15.77 0.06
C CYS A 77 9.30 17.16 0.30
N CYS A 78 8.83 18.20 -0.41
CA CYS A 78 9.28 19.57 -0.15
C CYS A 78 8.56 20.18 1.07
N ASN A 79 9.06 21.32 1.57
CA ASN A 79 8.48 22.04 2.72
C ASN A 79 7.04 22.52 2.49
N GLU A 80 6.66 22.80 1.26
CA GLU A 80 5.32 23.26 0.88
C GLU A 80 4.35 22.11 0.67
N HIS A 81 4.81 20.85 0.72
CA HIS A 81 3.95 19.67 0.52
C HIS A 81 2.83 19.61 1.54
N LEU A 82 1.61 19.45 1.07
CA LEU A 82 0.41 19.48 1.89
C LEU A 82 0.02 18.07 2.34
N TRP A 83 -0.18 17.92 3.64
CA TRP A 83 -0.62 16.71 4.29
C TRP A 83 -2.03 16.88 4.86
N ASN A 84 -2.92 15.96 4.55
CA ASN A 84 -4.19 15.83 5.26
C ASN A 84 -3.95 15.03 6.53
N VAL A 85 -4.22 15.63 7.67
CA VAL A 85 -3.93 15.06 8.99
C VAL A 85 -5.11 15.23 9.94
N TYR A 86 -5.22 14.31 10.89
CA TYR A 86 -5.95 14.59 12.12
C TYR A 86 -5.00 15.34 13.05
N ASN A 87 -5.41 16.52 13.50
CA ASN A 87 -4.64 17.35 14.40
C ASN A 87 -5.20 17.23 15.82
N ARG A 88 -4.35 16.75 16.76
CA ARG A 88 -4.75 16.53 18.15
C ARG A 88 -5.17 17.83 18.86
N ASP A 89 -4.63 18.96 18.47
CA ASP A 89 -4.96 20.28 19.04
C ASP A 89 -6.33 20.78 18.55
N LEU A 90 -6.87 20.16 17.51
CA LEU A 90 -8.18 20.51 16.96
C LEU A 90 -9.18 19.40 17.30
N ASP A 91 -10.21 19.76 18.11
CA ASP A 91 -11.31 18.87 18.47
C ASP A 91 -10.84 17.47 18.94
N LYS A 92 -9.81 17.46 19.82
CA LYS A 92 -9.19 16.23 20.36
C LYS A 92 -8.79 15.22 19.28
N GLY A 93 -8.33 15.70 18.13
CA GLY A 93 -7.88 14.86 17.01
C GLY A 93 -9.00 14.30 16.14
N LYS A 94 -10.26 14.71 16.32
CA LYS A 94 -11.38 14.27 15.47
C LYS A 94 -11.49 15.06 14.16
N ARG A 95 -10.95 16.27 14.12
CA ARG A 95 -11.05 17.16 12.96
C ARG A 95 -9.85 17.01 12.04
N MET A 96 -10.13 16.74 10.78
CA MET A 96 -9.12 16.79 9.72
C MET A 96 -8.75 18.21 9.36
N SER A 97 -7.45 18.43 9.13
CA SER A 97 -6.89 19.67 8.62
C SER A 97 -5.85 19.40 7.54
N THR A 98 -5.59 20.37 6.72
CA THR A 98 -4.49 20.33 5.73
C THR A 98 -3.37 21.21 6.24
N VAL A 99 -2.17 20.65 6.38
CA VAL A 99 -0.98 21.35 6.86
C VAL A 99 0.20 21.12 5.92
N SER A 100 1.08 22.12 5.76
CA SER A 100 2.33 21.95 5.04
C SER A 100 3.41 21.41 5.96
N VAL A 101 4.51 20.89 5.38
CA VAL A 101 5.70 20.49 6.14
C VAL A 101 6.26 21.69 6.91
N ALA A 102 6.28 22.87 6.30
CA ALA A 102 6.70 24.11 6.97
C ALA A 102 5.87 24.37 8.25
N GLN A 103 4.55 24.24 8.19
CA GLN A 103 3.68 24.40 9.37
C GLN A 103 3.90 23.29 10.41
N ILE A 104 4.21 22.08 9.98
CA ILE A 104 4.56 20.98 10.91
C ILE A 104 5.87 21.29 11.63
N LEU A 105 6.87 21.81 10.92
CA LEU A 105 8.16 22.21 11.51
C LEU A 105 8.00 23.38 12.50
N GLU A 106 7.21 24.39 12.14
CA GLU A 106 6.93 25.54 13.00
C GLU A 106 6.22 25.16 14.30
N ARG A 107 5.18 24.31 14.21
CA ARG A 107 4.37 23.93 15.37
C ARG A 107 4.94 22.75 16.15
N GLY A 108 5.86 22.01 15.58
CA GLY A 108 6.42 20.77 16.12
C GLY A 108 5.49 19.57 15.97
N ILE A 109 6.07 18.39 16.07
CA ILE A 109 5.39 17.10 15.88
C ILE A 109 4.75 16.53 17.16
N SER A 110 5.09 17.10 18.32
CA SER A 110 4.64 16.64 19.63
C SER A 110 3.52 17.52 20.20
N SER A 111 2.59 16.90 20.92
CA SER A 111 1.55 17.58 21.69
C SER A 111 1.31 16.80 22.98
N GLY A 112 1.78 17.33 24.11
CA GLY A 112 1.86 16.62 25.38
C GLY A 112 2.75 15.37 25.26
N GLU A 113 2.28 14.23 25.76
CA GLU A 113 3.00 12.95 25.70
C GLU A 113 2.88 12.20 24.36
N GLY A 114 2.27 12.82 23.35
CA GLY A 114 1.99 12.12 22.08
C GLY A 114 2.30 12.91 20.84
N PHE A 115 2.00 12.30 19.69
CA PHE A 115 2.13 12.97 18.41
C PHE A 115 0.97 13.93 18.16
N ARG A 116 1.27 15.12 17.65
CA ARG A 116 0.30 16.15 17.26
C ARG A 116 -0.54 15.75 16.04
N TYR A 117 0.09 15.07 15.10
CA TYR A 117 -0.51 14.75 13.81
C TYR A 117 -0.61 13.24 13.58
N SER A 118 -1.74 12.81 13.05
CA SER A 118 -1.96 11.44 12.56
C SER A 118 -2.43 11.48 11.12
N ILE A 119 -1.87 10.62 10.27
CA ILE A 119 -2.26 10.51 8.87
C ILE A 119 -3.44 9.55 8.76
N PRO A 120 -4.56 9.97 8.15
CA PRO A 120 -5.69 9.07 7.92
C PRO A 120 -5.27 7.95 6.98
N LEU A 121 -5.70 6.73 7.27
CA LEU A 121 -5.58 5.62 6.34
C LEU A 121 -6.50 5.86 5.13
N ASN A 122 -6.09 5.36 3.99
CA ASN A 122 -6.95 5.28 2.82
C ASN A 122 -7.86 4.04 2.90
N SER A 123 -8.93 4.07 2.12
CA SER A 123 -9.72 2.88 1.85
C SER A 123 -8.90 1.82 1.09
N PRO A 124 -9.31 0.55 1.12
CA PRO A 124 -8.69 -0.47 0.29
C PRO A 124 -8.64 -0.03 -1.18
N VAL A 125 -7.54 -0.29 -1.85
CA VAL A 125 -7.37 0.07 -3.26
C VAL A 125 -8.03 -0.96 -4.17
N GLU A 126 -8.74 -0.48 -5.19
CA GLU A 126 -9.41 -1.31 -6.17
C GLU A 126 -8.49 -1.50 -7.38
N TYR A 127 -7.78 -2.63 -7.41
CA TYR A 127 -7.02 -3.03 -8.61
C TYR A 127 -7.97 -3.62 -9.65
N PRO A 128 -7.62 -3.52 -10.95
CA PRO A 128 -8.31 -4.26 -11.99
C PRO A 128 -8.35 -5.76 -11.67
N GLU A 129 -9.45 -6.39 -12.01
CA GLU A 129 -9.59 -7.84 -11.88
C GLU A 129 -8.50 -8.55 -12.68
N LYS A 130 -7.88 -9.55 -12.07
CA LYS A 130 -6.80 -10.31 -12.67
C LYS A 130 -7.03 -11.79 -12.45
N GLU A 131 -6.96 -12.53 -13.52
CA GLU A 131 -6.93 -13.99 -13.46
C GLU A 131 -5.58 -14.46 -12.94
N PHE A 132 -5.59 -15.39 -12.02
CA PHE A 132 -4.41 -16.01 -11.45
C PHE A 132 -4.39 -17.49 -11.81
N TYR A 133 -3.23 -17.99 -12.20
CA TYR A 133 -3.03 -19.41 -12.46
C TYR A 133 -3.33 -20.26 -11.21
N ILE A 134 -2.97 -19.78 -10.03
CA ILE A 134 -3.33 -20.37 -8.75
C ILE A 134 -4.33 -19.44 -8.06
N PRO A 135 -5.54 -19.92 -7.71
CA PRO A 135 -6.51 -19.11 -6.97
C PRO A 135 -5.90 -18.50 -5.70
N PRO A 136 -6.16 -17.22 -5.36
CA PRO A 136 -5.55 -16.53 -4.23
C PRO A 136 -5.72 -17.24 -2.88
N TYR A 137 -6.84 -17.91 -2.68
CA TYR A 137 -7.10 -18.71 -1.48
C TYR A 137 -6.11 -19.88 -1.36
N ILE A 138 -5.93 -20.63 -2.44
CA ILE A 138 -4.98 -21.76 -2.48
C ILE A 138 -3.54 -21.26 -2.30
N MET A 139 -3.21 -20.13 -2.91
CA MET A 139 -1.90 -19.51 -2.70
C MET A 139 -1.69 -19.10 -1.23
N GLY A 140 -2.72 -18.58 -0.57
CA GLY A 140 -2.66 -18.25 0.86
C GLY A 140 -2.41 -19.47 1.74
N LEU A 141 -3.11 -20.56 1.49
CA LEU A 141 -2.89 -21.84 2.18
C LEU A 141 -1.47 -22.37 1.94
N ALA A 142 -1.01 -22.31 0.69
CA ALA A 142 0.33 -22.73 0.31
C ALA A 142 1.43 -21.95 1.03
N LEU A 143 1.28 -20.64 1.17
CA LEU A 143 2.23 -19.77 1.86
C LEU A 143 2.20 -19.94 3.39
N GLY A 144 1.08 -20.38 3.95
CA GLY A 144 0.91 -20.61 5.39
C GLY A 144 1.54 -21.94 5.85
N ASP A 145 1.14 -23.03 5.23
CA ASP A 145 1.38 -24.38 5.76
C ASP A 145 1.98 -25.38 4.76
N ALA A 146 2.35 -24.90 3.55
CA ALA A 146 2.90 -25.81 2.56
C ALA A 146 4.42 -25.95 2.65
N SER A 147 4.89 -27.12 2.25
CA SER A 147 6.28 -27.38 1.95
C SER A 147 6.44 -27.79 0.47
N PHE A 148 7.48 -27.25 -0.16
CA PHE A 148 7.82 -27.53 -1.55
C PHE A 148 9.09 -28.36 -1.59
N ARG A 149 9.03 -29.52 -2.20
CA ARG A 149 10.22 -30.33 -2.50
C ARG A 149 10.38 -30.37 -4.03
N SER A 150 11.50 -29.88 -4.49
CA SER A 150 11.89 -29.95 -5.90
C SER A 150 13.04 -30.95 -6.04
N GLN A 151 12.79 -32.02 -6.79
CA GLN A 151 13.80 -32.98 -7.19
C GLN A 151 13.84 -33.02 -8.72
N PRO A 152 14.97 -33.41 -9.36
CA PRO A 152 15.11 -33.39 -10.82
C PRO A 152 14.02 -34.16 -11.57
N SER A 153 13.42 -35.16 -10.93
CA SER A 153 12.37 -36.02 -11.52
C SER A 153 10.98 -35.81 -10.94
N ASN A 154 10.83 -35.01 -9.89
CA ASN A 154 9.52 -34.84 -9.24
C ASN A 154 9.44 -33.55 -8.43
N HIS A 155 8.35 -32.81 -8.63
CA HIS A 155 8.00 -31.62 -7.84
C HIS A 155 6.84 -31.99 -6.93
N VAL A 156 7.08 -32.05 -5.65
CA VAL A 156 6.05 -32.40 -4.65
C VAL A 156 5.66 -31.13 -3.87
N PHE A 157 4.40 -30.84 -3.90
CA PHE A 157 3.75 -29.87 -3.05
C PHE A 157 3.02 -30.65 -1.95
N SER A 158 3.35 -30.39 -0.71
CA SER A 158 2.69 -31.00 0.44
C SER A 158 2.28 -29.95 1.46
N PHE A 159 1.12 -30.12 2.04
CA PHE A 159 0.69 -29.31 3.16
C PHE A 159 -0.05 -30.16 4.19
N SER A 160 -0.01 -29.73 5.44
CA SER A 160 -0.70 -30.37 6.53
C SER A 160 -2.08 -29.74 6.68
N ALA A 161 -3.13 -30.53 6.50
CA ALA A 161 -4.49 -30.09 6.76
C ALA A 161 -5.17 -31.13 7.66
N PRO A 162 -5.87 -30.70 8.71
CA PRO A 162 -6.68 -31.60 9.52
C PRO A 162 -7.94 -32.08 8.78
N ASP A 163 -8.25 -31.42 7.65
CA ASP A 163 -9.51 -31.58 6.95
C ASP A 163 -9.28 -32.13 5.53
N THR A 164 -9.69 -33.38 5.31
CA THR A 164 -9.58 -34.04 4.01
C THR A 164 -10.42 -33.38 2.93
N GLU A 165 -11.56 -32.77 3.29
CA GLU A 165 -12.44 -32.09 2.34
C GLU A 165 -11.73 -30.88 1.69
N LEU A 166 -10.87 -30.19 2.46
CA LEU A 166 -10.06 -29.11 1.95
C LEU A 166 -9.04 -29.58 0.91
N VAL A 167 -8.37 -30.71 1.17
CA VAL A 167 -7.40 -31.31 0.25
C VAL A 167 -8.07 -31.69 -1.07
N GLU A 168 -9.24 -32.32 -0.99
CA GLU A 168 -10.04 -32.72 -2.16
C GLU A 168 -10.49 -31.50 -2.98
N ALA A 169 -10.97 -30.45 -2.30
CA ALA A 169 -11.37 -29.20 -2.95
C ALA A 169 -10.22 -28.52 -3.71
N ILE A 170 -9.02 -28.51 -3.11
CA ILE A 170 -7.81 -27.96 -3.76
C ILE A 170 -7.42 -28.81 -4.97
N ALA A 171 -7.33 -30.12 -4.81
CA ALA A 171 -6.97 -31.05 -5.88
C ALA A 171 -7.93 -30.94 -7.06
N LYS A 172 -9.22 -30.87 -6.80
CA LYS A 172 -10.25 -30.66 -7.81
C LYS A 172 -10.11 -29.31 -8.52
N THR A 173 -9.92 -28.25 -7.77
CA THR A 173 -9.79 -26.88 -8.34
C THR A 173 -8.56 -26.76 -9.24
N MET A 174 -7.46 -27.40 -8.84
CA MET A 174 -6.19 -27.34 -9.55
C MET A 174 -6.01 -28.45 -10.57
N ASN A 175 -6.95 -29.39 -10.66
CA ASN A 175 -6.83 -30.60 -11.45
C ASN A 175 -5.56 -31.41 -11.15
N TRP A 176 -5.21 -31.53 -9.88
CA TRP A 176 -4.02 -32.25 -9.38
C TRP A 176 -4.41 -33.62 -8.83
N SER A 177 -3.54 -34.61 -8.99
CA SER A 177 -3.58 -35.84 -8.23
C SER A 177 -3.00 -35.61 -6.83
N TYR A 178 -3.55 -36.26 -5.82
CA TYR A 178 -3.06 -36.14 -4.44
C TYR A 178 -2.95 -37.52 -3.78
N THR A 179 -2.08 -37.60 -2.77
CA THR A 179 -1.97 -38.76 -1.90
C THR A 179 -2.06 -38.28 -0.45
N VAL A 180 -2.91 -38.91 0.35
CA VAL A 180 -3.02 -38.64 1.79
C VAL A 180 -2.09 -39.56 2.54
N SER A 181 -1.24 -38.98 3.36
CA SER A 181 -0.39 -39.73 4.29
C SER A 181 -0.79 -39.39 5.72
N TYR A 182 -1.22 -40.40 6.48
CA TYR A 182 -1.54 -40.23 7.89
C TYR A 182 -0.28 -40.45 8.71
N THR A 183 0.16 -39.47 9.47
CA THR A 183 1.13 -39.65 10.55
C THR A 183 0.36 -40.02 11.80
N HIS A 184 0.41 -41.28 12.18
CA HIS A 184 -0.03 -41.66 13.50
C HIS A 184 0.93 -41.06 14.55
N LEU A 185 0.36 -40.27 15.45
CA LEU A 185 1.03 -39.91 16.72
C LEU A 185 0.98 -41.08 17.65
#